data_cacf04df3a3afefc1be924291cfd777a
#
_entry.id   cacf04df3a3afefc1be924291cfd777a
#
_cell.length_a   1.000
_cell.length_b   1.000
_cell.length_c   1.000
_cell.angle_alpha   90.00
_cell.angle_beta   90.00
_cell.angle_gamma   90.00
#
_symmetry.space_group_name_H-M   'P 1'
#
loop_
_entity.id
_entity.type
_entity.pdbx_description
1 polymer ?
#
loop_
_entity_poly.entity_id
_entity_poly.type
_entity_poly.pdbx_seq_one_letter_code
_entity_poly.pdbx_strand_id
1 'polypeptide(L)'
;MDNNSRVMDERVLSAMKKQSYEALHALDESTVNAISVNRGLLSTLLSDNSNTEYGRKYRFSEIKDADDYRKMVPLTTYEDYETYIDRMIENREKNLLTAYPVVYYASTSGTSGSPKKIPVTDRGLDVF
;
A
#
# COMPACT_ATOMS: atom_id res chain seq x y z
N MET A 1 1.11 -49.67 2.60
CA MET A 1 0.24 -48.49 2.28
C MET A 1 0.41 -47.52 3.42
N ASP A 2 1.32 -46.55 3.26
CA ASP A 2 1.65 -45.57 4.27
C ASP A 2 0.53 -44.53 4.39
N ASN A 3 -0.17 -44.59 5.49
CA ASN A 3 -1.19 -43.62 5.88
C ASN A 3 -0.50 -42.40 6.49
N ASN A 4 0.23 -41.66 5.66
CA ASN A 4 0.90 -40.42 6.08
C ASN A 4 -0.12 -39.28 6.06
N SER A 5 -1.14 -39.35 6.90
CA SER A 5 -1.94 -38.19 7.21
C SER A 5 -1.03 -37.24 7.97
N ARG A 6 -0.60 -36.17 7.32
CA ARG A 6 0.14 -35.08 7.94
C ARG A 6 -0.74 -34.46 9.00
N VAL A 7 -0.66 -34.98 10.20
CA VAL A 7 -1.19 -34.33 11.39
C VAL A 7 -0.38 -33.04 11.51
N MET A 8 -1.02 -31.91 11.32
CA MET A 8 -0.39 -30.61 11.50
C MET A 8 0.09 -30.51 12.95
N ASP A 9 1.38 -30.15 13.13
CA ASP A 9 1.99 -30.03 14.46
C ASP A 9 1.10 -29.10 15.32
N GLU A 10 0.76 -29.55 16.52
CA GLU A 10 -0.10 -28.80 17.45
C GLU A 10 0.43 -27.38 17.74
N ARG A 11 1.76 -27.22 17.70
CA ARG A 11 2.41 -25.92 17.86
C ARG A 11 2.08 -24.98 16.70
N VAL A 12 2.11 -25.49 15.47
CA VAL A 12 1.76 -24.72 14.27
C VAL A 12 0.29 -24.34 14.31
N LEU A 13 -0.59 -25.29 14.66
CA LEU A 13 -2.01 -25.04 14.80
C LEU A 13 -2.31 -24.00 15.87
N SER A 14 -1.64 -24.10 17.02
CA SER A 14 -1.78 -23.11 18.11
C SER A 14 -1.30 -21.72 17.69
N ALA A 15 -0.17 -21.63 17.00
CA ALA A 15 0.36 -20.37 16.49
C ALA A 15 -0.60 -19.73 15.45
N MET A 16 -1.14 -20.52 14.54
CA MET A 16 -2.11 -20.06 13.54
C MET A 16 -3.41 -19.56 14.19
N LYS A 17 -3.91 -20.28 15.20
CA LYS A 17 -5.11 -19.86 15.96
C LYS A 17 -4.88 -18.53 16.67
N LYS A 18 -3.71 -18.37 17.32
CA LYS A 18 -3.36 -17.13 18.01
C LYS A 18 -3.29 -15.96 17.01
N GLN A 19 -2.57 -16.14 15.91
CA GLN A 19 -2.44 -15.12 14.89
C GLN A 19 -3.79 -14.74 14.27
N SER A 20 -4.67 -15.71 14.00
CA SER A 20 -6.01 -15.46 13.48
C SER A 20 -6.87 -14.70 14.48
N TYR A 21 -6.77 -15.02 15.77
CA TYR A 21 -7.51 -14.30 16.82
C TYR A 21 -7.03 -12.84 16.95
N GLU A 22 -5.71 -12.62 16.93
CA GLU A 22 -5.13 -11.27 16.97
C GLU A 22 -5.53 -10.44 15.75
N ALA A 23 -5.54 -11.05 14.55
CA ALA A 23 -5.98 -10.39 13.34
C ALA A 23 -7.48 -10.01 13.37
N LEU A 24 -8.34 -10.91 13.85
CA LEU A 24 -9.77 -10.62 14.02
C LEU A 24 -10.00 -9.49 15.02
N HIS A 25 -9.30 -9.52 16.16
CA HIS A 25 -9.44 -8.48 17.18
C HIS A 25 -8.98 -7.11 16.63
N ALA A 26 -7.85 -7.07 15.91
CA ALA A 26 -7.37 -5.86 15.27
C ALA A 26 -8.36 -5.32 14.21
N LEU A 27 -9.01 -6.23 13.45
CA LEU A 27 -10.05 -5.87 12.50
C LEU A 27 -11.27 -5.25 13.20
N ASP A 28 -11.76 -5.89 14.26
CA ASP A 28 -12.91 -5.38 15.04
C ASP A 28 -12.60 -4.00 15.64
N GLU A 29 -11.42 -3.81 16.24
CA GLU A 29 -11.00 -2.51 16.76
C GLU A 29 -10.90 -1.45 15.66
N SER A 30 -10.38 -1.82 14.49
CA SER A 30 -10.25 -0.90 13.36
C SER A 30 -11.61 -0.48 12.78
N THR A 31 -12.62 -1.36 12.81
CA THR A 31 -13.99 -1.03 12.36
C THR A 31 -14.70 -0.08 13.31
N VAL A 32 -14.50 -0.24 14.61
CA VAL A 32 -15.08 0.68 15.62
C VAL A 32 -14.44 2.05 15.55
N ASN A 33 -13.14 2.12 15.23
CA ASN A 33 -12.34 3.35 15.18
C ASN A 33 -11.94 3.76 13.76
N ALA A 34 -12.71 3.38 12.74
CA ALA A 34 -12.34 3.53 11.32
C ALA A 34 -11.90 4.96 10.94
N ILE A 35 -12.55 5.99 11.48
CA ILE A 35 -12.20 7.39 11.19
C ILE A 35 -10.79 7.71 11.75
N SER A 36 -10.49 7.26 12.95
CA SER A 36 -9.19 7.50 13.59
C SER A 36 -8.07 6.73 12.86
N VAL A 37 -8.33 5.47 12.51
CA VAL A 37 -7.41 4.62 11.75
C VAL A 37 -7.11 5.24 10.38
N ASN A 38 -8.13 5.67 9.65
CA ASN A 38 -7.95 6.30 8.35
C ASN A 38 -7.20 7.64 8.43
N ARG A 39 -7.45 8.44 9.45
CA ARG A 39 -6.68 9.68 9.68
C ARG A 39 -5.21 9.39 9.96
N GLY A 40 -4.94 8.41 10.80
CA GLY A 40 -3.58 7.97 11.11
C GLY A 40 -2.85 7.46 9.86
N LEU A 41 -3.52 6.63 9.06
CA LEU A 41 -2.98 6.11 7.80
C LEU A 41 -2.67 7.25 6.82
N LEU A 42 -3.60 8.18 6.60
CA LEU A 42 -3.39 9.33 5.73
C LEU A 42 -2.20 10.17 6.20
N SER A 43 -2.13 10.49 7.50
CA SER A 43 -1.02 11.26 8.07
C SER A 43 0.33 10.58 7.85
N THR A 44 0.41 9.25 8.06
CA THR A 44 1.62 8.47 7.83
C THR A 44 2.02 8.48 6.36
N LEU A 45 1.08 8.22 5.45
CA LEU A 45 1.36 8.21 4.00
C LEU A 45 1.86 9.57 3.50
N LEU A 46 1.26 10.67 3.98
CA LEU A 46 1.67 12.02 3.61
C LEU A 46 3.06 12.36 4.15
N SER A 47 3.32 12.06 5.43
CA SER A 47 4.60 12.30 6.08
C SER A 47 5.73 11.54 5.38
N ASP A 48 5.56 10.24 5.20
CA ASP A 48 6.60 9.36 4.65
C ASP A 48 6.91 9.71 3.18
N ASN A 49 5.92 10.18 2.42
CA ASN A 49 6.07 10.54 1.01
C ASN A 49 6.25 12.04 0.76
N SER A 50 6.36 12.88 1.80
CA SER A 50 6.48 14.34 1.66
C SER A 50 7.69 14.79 0.83
N ASN A 51 8.77 14.03 0.85
CA ASN A 51 10.01 14.30 0.14
C ASN A 51 10.08 13.66 -1.27
N THR A 52 9.07 12.93 -1.70
CA THR A 52 8.98 12.44 -3.08
C THR A 52 8.75 13.60 -4.05
N GLU A 53 8.98 13.39 -5.36
CA GLU A 53 8.66 14.40 -6.37
C GLU A 53 7.17 14.76 -6.35
N TYR A 54 6.30 13.74 -6.29
CA TYR A 54 4.85 13.91 -6.19
C TYR A 54 4.43 14.58 -4.89
N GLY A 55 5.03 14.19 -3.75
CA GLY A 55 4.74 14.78 -2.45
C GLY A 55 5.11 16.27 -2.36
N ARG A 56 6.25 16.65 -2.94
CA ARG A 56 6.64 18.08 -3.05
C ARG A 56 5.72 18.85 -3.98
N LYS A 57 5.36 18.27 -5.14
CA LYS A 57 4.45 18.88 -6.11
C LYS A 57 3.12 19.28 -5.47
N TYR A 58 2.57 18.42 -4.63
CA TYR A 58 1.29 18.64 -3.96
C TYR A 58 1.41 19.05 -2.49
N ARG A 59 2.62 19.41 -2.05
CA ARG A 59 2.90 19.98 -0.73
C ARG A 59 2.38 19.09 0.41
N PHE A 60 2.67 17.80 0.37
CA PHE A 60 2.18 16.81 1.35
C PHE A 60 2.50 17.18 2.80
N SER A 61 3.61 17.88 3.05
CA SER A 61 3.98 18.37 4.38
C SER A 61 3.04 19.41 4.97
N GLU A 62 2.18 20.02 4.15
CA GLU A 62 1.24 21.06 4.59
C GLU A 62 -0.18 20.53 4.77
N ILE A 63 -0.46 19.31 4.31
CA ILE A 63 -1.77 18.66 4.41
C ILE A 63 -1.94 18.11 5.82
N LYS A 64 -2.98 18.57 6.52
CA LYS A 64 -3.27 18.19 7.92
C LYS A 64 -4.34 17.13 8.04
N ASP A 65 -5.28 17.11 7.10
CA ASP A 65 -6.44 16.22 7.13
C ASP A 65 -6.96 15.89 5.72
N ALA A 66 -8.05 15.12 5.67
CA ALA A 66 -8.66 14.69 4.42
C ALA A 66 -9.27 15.86 3.61
N ASP A 67 -9.69 16.93 4.27
CA ASP A 67 -10.26 18.08 3.56
C ASP A 67 -9.17 18.93 2.91
N ASP A 68 -8.03 19.10 3.56
CA ASP A 68 -6.86 19.69 2.94
C ASP A 68 -6.36 18.84 1.78
N TYR A 69 -6.33 17.51 1.95
CA TYR A 69 -5.94 16.59 0.89
C TYR A 69 -6.82 16.77 -0.36
N ARG A 70 -8.13 16.81 -0.21
CA ARG A 70 -9.07 17.01 -1.33
C ARG A 70 -8.91 18.35 -2.04
N LYS A 71 -8.47 19.39 -1.33
CA LYS A 71 -8.23 20.72 -1.91
C LYS A 71 -6.90 20.79 -2.65
N MET A 72 -5.88 20.12 -2.15
CA MET A 72 -4.50 20.26 -2.63
C MET A 72 -4.10 19.20 -3.66
N VAL A 73 -4.71 18.02 -3.60
CA VAL A 73 -4.41 16.90 -4.52
C VAL A 73 -5.60 16.73 -5.46
N PRO A 74 -5.42 16.91 -6.77
CA PRO A 74 -6.50 16.76 -7.73
C PRO A 74 -6.93 15.30 -7.89
N LEU A 75 -8.13 15.09 -8.42
CA LEU A 75 -8.50 13.78 -8.95
C LEU A 75 -7.63 13.47 -10.16
N THR A 76 -7.10 12.26 -10.19
CA THR A 76 -6.13 11.81 -11.19
C THR A 76 -6.56 10.51 -11.84
N THR A 77 -6.02 10.25 -13.01
CA THR A 77 -6.13 8.99 -13.74
C THR A 77 -4.76 8.31 -13.80
N TYR A 78 -4.67 7.12 -14.37
CA TYR A 78 -3.39 6.41 -14.51
C TYR A 78 -2.39 7.21 -15.36
N GLU A 79 -2.86 7.88 -16.39
CA GLU A 79 -2.08 8.66 -17.33
C GLU A 79 -1.28 9.78 -16.63
N ASP A 80 -1.79 10.31 -15.53
CA ASP A 80 -1.11 11.32 -14.70
C ASP A 80 0.13 10.76 -13.97
N TYR A 81 0.19 9.43 -13.82
CA TYR A 81 1.29 8.73 -13.14
C TYR A 81 2.24 8.03 -14.11
N GLU A 82 1.84 7.81 -15.36
CA GLU A 82 2.56 7.00 -16.35
C GLU A 82 4.01 7.47 -16.49
N THR A 83 4.23 8.76 -16.67
CA THR A 83 5.58 9.33 -16.80
C THR A 83 6.47 9.06 -15.58
N TYR A 84 5.90 9.10 -14.36
CA TYR A 84 6.65 8.76 -13.15
C TYR A 84 7.01 7.28 -13.13
N ILE A 85 6.04 6.42 -13.49
CA ILE A 85 6.21 4.97 -13.49
C ILE A 85 7.25 4.55 -14.52
N ASP A 86 7.22 5.14 -15.71
CA ASP A 86 8.22 4.88 -16.76
C ASP A 86 9.62 5.28 -16.30
N ARG A 87 9.80 6.44 -15.69
CA ARG A 87 11.08 6.88 -15.11
C ARG A 87 11.56 5.92 -14.01
N MET A 88 10.64 5.41 -13.18
CA MET A 88 10.98 4.42 -12.14
C MET A 88 11.45 3.09 -12.76
N ILE A 89 10.88 2.68 -13.89
CA ILE A 89 11.20 1.42 -14.57
C ILE A 89 12.49 1.56 -15.39
N GLU A 90 12.54 2.55 -16.28
CA GLU A 90 13.60 2.70 -17.28
C GLU A 90 14.89 3.24 -16.66
N ASN A 91 14.75 4.29 -15.84
CA ASN A 91 15.88 4.99 -15.25
C ASN A 91 16.20 4.54 -13.82
N ARG A 92 15.37 3.66 -13.23
CA ARG A 92 15.46 3.24 -11.82
C ARG A 92 15.45 4.43 -10.84
N GLU A 93 14.76 5.50 -11.21
CA GLU A 93 14.61 6.66 -10.35
C GLU A 93 13.79 6.33 -9.11
N LYS A 94 14.23 6.87 -7.98
CA LYS A 94 13.59 6.68 -6.67
C LYS A 94 12.94 7.98 -6.20
N ASN A 95 12.10 7.86 -5.17
CA ASN A 95 11.43 9.02 -4.57
C ASN A 95 10.60 9.85 -5.56
N LEU A 96 9.98 9.20 -6.55
CA LEU A 96 9.07 9.87 -7.47
C LEU A 96 7.65 9.88 -6.93
N LEU A 97 6.99 8.72 -6.86
CA LEU A 97 5.63 8.55 -6.33
C LEU A 97 5.62 8.07 -4.89
N THR A 98 6.65 7.32 -4.49
CA THR A 98 6.77 6.74 -3.17
C THR A 98 8.21 6.80 -2.67
N ALA A 99 8.36 6.95 -1.35
CA ALA A 99 9.65 6.83 -0.66
C ALA A 99 9.99 5.37 -0.34
N TYR A 100 9.01 4.46 -0.41
CA TYR A 100 9.22 3.05 -0.12
C TYR A 100 9.86 2.32 -1.29
N PRO A 101 10.74 1.33 -1.04
CA PRO A 101 11.30 0.49 -2.07
C PRO A 101 10.23 -0.23 -2.88
N VAL A 102 10.31 -0.15 -4.21
CA VAL A 102 9.45 -0.92 -5.11
C VAL A 102 10.08 -2.29 -5.31
N VAL A 103 9.33 -3.34 -5.00
CA VAL A 103 9.77 -4.74 -5.09
C VAL A 103 9.52 -5.30 -6.49
N TYR A 104 8.35 -5.02 -7.05
CA TYR A 104 7.99 -5.40 -8.42
C TYR A 104 6.90 -4.49 -8.99
N TYR A 105 6.60 -4.64 -10.28
CA TYR A 105 5.50 -3.95 -10.96
C TYR A 105 4.44 -4.96 -11.36
N ALA A 106 3.24 -4.83 -10.77
CA ALA A 106 2.09 -5.61 -11.20
C ALA A 106 1.56 -5.07 -12.53
N SER A 107 1.12 -5.96 -13.41
CA SER A 107 0.52 -5.59 -14.69
C SER A 107 -0.96 -5.92 -14.71
N THR A 108 -1.80 -5.00 -15.18
CA THR A 108 -3.22 -5.25 -15.38
C THR A 108 -3.47 -5.94 -16.72
N SER A 109 -4.61 -6.65 -16.85
CA SER A 109 -4.95 -7.43 -18.05
C SER A 109 -5.23 -6.61 -19.32
N GLY A 110 -5.32 -5.28 -19.24
CA GLY A 110 -5.42 -4.42 -20.40
C GLY A 110 -6.62 -4.66 -21.33
N THR A 111 -7.76 -5.12 -20.80
CA THR A 111 -8.97 -5.42 -21.59
C THR A 111 -9.53 -4.23 -22.38
N SER A 112 -9.11 -3.01 -22.08
CA SER A 112 -9.54 -1.76 -22.73
C SER A 112 -8.40 -0.85 -23.15
N GLY A 113 -7.15 -1.35 -23.26
CA GLY A 113 -5.98 -0.54 -23.61
C GLY A 113 -4.66 -1.24 -23.31
N SER A 114 -3.55 -0.49 -23.31
CA SER A 114 -2.25 -1.01 -22.91
C SER A 114 -2.25 -1.45 -21.44
N PRO A 115 -1.56 -2.57 -21.08
CA PRO A 115 -1.45 -3.01 -19.70
C PRO A 115 -0.84 -1.92 -18.83
N LYS A 116 -1.51 -1.58 -17.73
CA LYS A 116 -1.02 -0.59 -16.76
C LYS A 116 -0.04 -1.24 -15.79
N LYS A 117 1.05 -0.57 -15.49
CA LYS A 117 2.06 -1.03 -14.53
C LYS A 117 1.86 -0.34 -13.20
N ILE A 118 1.71 -1.12 -12.15
CA ILE A 118 1.45 -0.61 -10.80
C ILE A 118 2.65 -0.97 -9.91
N PRO A 119 3.38 0.02 -9.37
CA PRO A 119 4.50 -0.26 -8.47
C PRO A 119 3.98 -0.86 -7.15
N VAL A 120 4.51 -2.01 -6.77
CA VAL A 120 4.23 -2.66 -5.49
C VAL A 120 5.44 -2.48 -4.58
N THR A 121 5.21 -1.87 -3.43
CA THR A 121 6.24 -1.58 -2.44
C THR A 121 6.37 -2.70 -1.41
N ASP A 122 7.52 -2.80 -0.75
CA ASP A 122 7.74 -3.70 0.38
C ASP A 122 6.68 -3.49 1.47
N ARG A 123 6.44 -2.24 1.87
CA ARG A 123 5.39 -1.92 2.85
C ARG A 123 3.98 -2.30 2.38
N GLY A 124 3.70 -2.22 1.09
CA GLY A 124 2.41 -2.65 0.54
C GLY A 124 2.19 -4.16 0.67
N LEU A 125 3.26 -4.96 0.69
CA LEU A 125 3.18 -6.40 0.89
C LEU A 125 2.92 -6.79 2.35
N ASP A 126 3.36 -5.98 3.31
CA ASP A 126 3.17 -6.25 4.74
C ASP A 126 1.70 -6.04 5.18
N VAL A 127 0.89 -5.41 4.34
CA VAL A 127 -0.54 -5.10 4.63
C VAL A 127 -1.47 -6.20 4.08
N PHE A 128 -0.98 -7.08 3.21
CA PHE A 128 -1.72 -8.21 2.62
C PHE A 128 -1.17 -9.55 3.10
#